data_11a64789fc46ecb52fcf829e743fec07
#
_entry.id   11a64789fc46ecb52fcf829e743fec07
#
_cell.length_a   1.000
_cell.length_b   1.000
_cell.length_c   1.000
_cell.angle_alpha   90.00
_cell.angle_beta   90.00
_cell.angle_gamma   90.00
#
_symmetry.space_group_name_H-M   'P 1'
#
loop_
_entity.id
_entity.type
_entity.pdbx_description
1 polymer ?
#
loop_
_entity_poly.entity_id
_entity_poly.type
_entity_poly.pdbx_seq_one_letter_code
_entity_poly.pdbx_strand_id
1 'polypeptide(L)'
;MMIPREVFEKVGILEEKYFMYCEDTEFCVRLALAGINVNYVPNAKLWHKIGASSSGEDSPFATYYMTRNRFWLVRDYKNYFHWTAFPFVLLTRILWVFRSKGEVRKAFIRGIKDGLAGA
;
A
#
# COMPACT_ATOMS: atom_id res chain seq x y z
N MET A 1 -1.35 13.97 -6.46
CA MET A 1 -2.40 13.52 -7.40
C MET A 1 -3.50 14.58 -7.41
N MET A 2 -4.04 14.94 -8.58
CA MET A 2 -5.24 15.80 -8.70
C MET A 2 -6.41 14.90 -9.06
N ILE A 3 -7.52 15.05 -8.33
CA ILE A 3 -8.69 14.18 -8.47
C ILE A 3 -9.93 15.08 -8.59
N PRO A 4 -10.70 14.97 -9.68
CA PRO A 4 -11.98 15.68 -9.81
C PRO A 4 -12.98 15.24 -8.73
N ARG A 5 -13.84 16.13 -8.29
CA ARG A 5 -14.84 15.87 -7.24
C ARG A 5 -15.78 14.71 -7.61
N GLU A 6 -16.18 14.65 -8.87
CA GLU A 6 -17.09 13.63 -9.41
C GLU A 6 -16.51 12.21 -9.27
N VAL A 7 -15.16 12.09 -9.24
CA VAL A 7 -14.48 10.81 -9.02
C VAL A 7 -14.74 10.33 -7.59
N PHE A 8 -14.62 11.22 -6.59
CA PHE A 8 -14.93 10.85 -5.20
C PHE A 8 -16.40 10.50 -5.01
N GLU A 9 -17.31 11.19 -5.72
CA GLU A 9 -18.75 10.89 -5.69
C GLU A 9 -19.04 9.49 -6.28
N LYS A 10 -18.24 9.04 -7.26
CA LYS A 10 -18.41 7.74 -7.91
C LYS A 10 -17.74 6.59 -7.16
N VAL A 11 -16.52 6.77 -6.67
CA VAL A 11 -15.71 5.67 -6.09
C VAL A 11 -15.43 5.83 -4.59
N GLY A 12 -15.90 6.92 -3.97
CA GLY A 12 -15.63 7.23 -2.57
C GLY A 12 -14.27 7.87 -2.33
N ILE A 13 -13.97 8.19 -1.08
CA ILE A 13 -12.70 8.77 -0.62
C ILE A 13 -11.64 7.69 -0.38
N LEU A 14 -10.44 8.08 0.04
CA LEU A 14 -9.38 7.15 0.45
C LEU A 14 -9.86 6.26 1.62
N GLU A 15 -9.50 4.99 1.57
CA GLU A 15 -9.92 3.99 2.55
C GLU A 15 -9.12 4.10 3.85
N GLU A 16 -9.75 4.56 4.93
CA GLU A 16 -9.11 4.87 6.21
C GLU A 16 -8.44 3.66 6.89
N LYS A 17 -8.90 2.44 6.62
CA LYS A 17 -8.31 1.23 7.23
C LYS A 17 -6.83 1.05 6.90
N TYR A 18 -6.38 1.55 5.75
CA TYR A 18 -4.96 1.50 5.39
C TYR A 18 -4.12 2.44 6.26
N PHE A 19 -4.70 3.55 6.75
CA PHE A 19 -4.08 4.57 7.60
C PHE A 19 -2.91 5.27 6.92
N MET A 20 -1.88 4.54 6.49
CA MET A 20 -0.69 5.05 5.81
C MET A 20 -0.09 3.96 4.93
N TYR A 21 0.33 4.34 3.73
CA TYR A 21 0.83 3.48 2.65
C TYR A 21 -0.23 2.52 2.08
N CYS A 22 -0.20 2.36 0.79
CA CYS A 22 -1.14 1.60 -0.05
C CYS A 22 -2.56 2.19 -0.17
N GLU A 23 -2.93 3.25 0.55
CA GLU A 23 -4.21 3.94 0.38
C GLU A 23 -4.36 4.56 -1.01
N ASP A 24 -3.28 5.10 -1.56
CA ASP A 24 -3.20 5.64 -2.92
C ASP A 24 -3.27 4.53 -3.97
N THR A 25 -2.58 3.43 -3.73
CA THR A 25 -2.59 2.25 -4.60
C THR A 25 -3.97 1.60 -4.61
N GLU A 26 -4.60 1.45 -3.44
CA GLU A 26 -5.96 0.95 -3.30
C GLU A 26 -6.96 1.82 -4.08
N PHE A 27 -6.85 3.14 -3.91
CA PHE A 27 -7.68 4.08 -4.63
C PHE A 27 -7.52 3.94 -6.15
N CYS A 28 -6.28 3.77 -6.64
CA CYS A 28 -6.01 3.51 -8.06
C CYS A 28 -6.64 2.19 -8.55
N VAL A 29 -6.69 1.15 -7.73
CA VAL A 29 -7.39 -0.10 -8.07
C VAL A 29 -8.89 0.15 -8.21
N ARG A 30 -9.52 0.91 -7.30
CA ARG A 30 -10.94 1.28 -7.41
C ARG A 30 -11.22 2.11 -8.66
N LEU A 31 -10.34 3.06 -9.00
CA LEU A 31 -10.46 3.81 -10.24
C LEU A 31 -10.44 2.89 -11.47
N ALA A 32 -9.50 1.97 -11.53
CA ALA A 32 -9.39 1.00 -12.63
C ALA A 32 -10.64 0.12 -12.74
N LEU A 33 -11.16 -0.38 -11.62
CA LEU A 33 -12.40 -1.17 -11.56
C LEU A 33 -13.64 -0.36 -12.00
N ALA A 34 -13.65 0.96 -11.75
CA ALA A 34 -14.70 1.87 -12.19
C ALA A 34 -14.56 2.35 -13.64
N GLY A 35 -13.51 1.89 -14.36
CA GLY A 35 -13.20 2.32 -15.73
C GLY A 35 -12.68 3.76 -15.82
N ILE A 36 -12.12 4.30 -14.75
CA ILE A 36 -11.57 5.66 -14.69
C ILE A 36 -10.06 5.60 -14.93
N ASN A 37 -9.59 6.28 -15.96
CA ASN A 37 -8.17 6.32 -16.31
C ASN A 37 -7.38 7.23 -15.38
N VAL A 38 -6.22 6.77 -14.95
CA VAL A 38 -5.19 7.58 -14.28
C VAL A 38 -4.20 8.05 -15.31
N ASN A 39 -4.07 9.37 -15.48
CA ASN A 39 -3.20 9.95 -16.50
C ASN A 39 -1.91 10.48 -15.86
N TYR A 40 -0.77 10.14 -16.45
CA TYR A 40 0.50 10.76 -16.14
C TYR A 40 0.66 12.07 -16.90
N VAL A 41 0.98 13.15 -16.21
CA VAL A 41 1.21 14.49 -16.79
C VAL A 41 2.67 14.86 -16.64
N PRO A 42 3.52 14.70 -17.68
CA PRO A 42 4.99 14.85 -17.56
C PRO A 42 5.43 16.26 -17.15
N ASN A 43 4.65 17.27 -17.51
CA ASN A 43 4.96 18.68 -17.22
C ASN A 43 4.53 19.13 -15.81
N ALA A 44 3.75 18.33 -15.10
CA ALA A 44 3.37 18.61 -13.72
C ALA A 44 4.53 18.21 -12.78
N LYS A 45 5.12 19.18 -12.10
CA LYS A 45 6.22 18.96 -11.17
C LYS A 45 5.77 19.22 -9.75
N LEU A 46 6.10 18.30 -8.85
CA LEU A 46 5.82 18.38 -7.43
C LEU A 46 7.10 18.06 -6.64
N TRP A 47 7.41 18.87 -5.63
CA TRP A 47 8.49 18.59 -4.67
C TRP A 47 7.90 17.95 -3.43
N HIS A 48 8.25 16.70 -3.17
CA HIS A 48 7.77 15.93 -2.02
C HIS A 48 8.90 15.74 -1.00
N LYS A 49 8.66 16.16 0.24
CA LYS A 49 9.60 15.92 1.37
C LYS A 49 9.38 14.49 1.86
N ILE A 50 10.12 13.54 1.29
CA ILE A 50 10.00 12.12 1.62
C ILE A 50 10.39 11.88 3.08
N GLY A 51 9.59 11.08 3.78
CA GLY A 51 9.90 10.60 5.14
C GLY A 51 9.70 11.60 6.27
N ALA A 52 9.19 12.81 6.01
CA ALA A 52 9.01 13.83 7.06
C ALA A 52 8.05 13.37 8.19
N SER A 53 7.05 12.56 7.88
CA SER A 53 6.04 12.07 8.85
C SER A 53 6.27 10.65 9.37
N SER A 54 7.23 9.90 8.81
CA SER A 54 7.43 8.48 9.16
C SER A 54 8.85 8.14 9.62
N SER A 55 9.69 9.15 9.93
CA SER A 55 11.12 8.96 10.27
C SER A 55 11.93 8.23 9.19
N GLY A 56 11.49 8.32 7.93
CA GLY A 56 12.10 7.69 6.78
C GLY A 56 11.35 6.43 6.30
N GLU A 57 11.55 6.10 5.02
CA GLU A 57 10.90 4.95 4.37
C GLU A 57 11.33 3.60 4.97
N ASP A 58 12.55 3.52 5.53
CA ASP A 58 13.10 2.33 6.17
C ASP A 58 12.80 2.25 7.68
N SER A 59 11.95 3.15 8.20
CA SER A 59 11.59 3.12 9.62
C SER A 59 10.78 1.87 9.96
N PRO A 60 10.82 1.37 11.22
CA PRO A 60 9.96 0.28 11.66
C PRO A 60 8.47 0.56 11.45
N PHE A 61 8.07 1.83 11.61
CA PHE A 61 6.70 2.28 11.37
C PHE A 61 6.29 2.09 9.90
N ALA A 62 7.06 2.64 8.96
CA ALA A 62 6.81 2.49 7.54
C ALA A 62 6.82 1.01 7.10
N THR A 63 7.82 0.25 7.55
CA THR A 63 7.96 -1.18 7.29
C THR A 63 6.72 -1.97 7.73
N TYR A 64 6.19 -1.69 8.92
CA TYR A 64 5.00 -2.35 9.44
C TYR A 64 3.78 -2.11 8.55
N TYR A 65 3.43 -0.85 8.32
CA TYR A 65 2.23 -0.52 7.52
C TYR A 65 2.36 -0.95 6.08
N MET A 66 3.48 -0.73 5.42
CA MET A 66 3.73 -1.22 4.06
C MET A 66 3.61 -2.74 3.93
N THR A 67 4.05 -3.48 4.97
CA THR A 67 3.95 -4.94 4.97
C THR A 67 2.52 -5.39 5.16
N ARG A 68 1.84 -4.92 6.21
CA ARG A 68 0.45 -5.25 6.54
C ARG A 68 -0.49 -4.93 5.39
N ASN A 69 -0.41 -3.70 4.89
CA ASN A 69 -1.35 -3.18 3.91
C ASN A 69 -1.24 -3.86 2.54
N ARG A 70 -0.06 -4.35 2.15
CA ARG A 70 0.09 -5.14 0.92
C ARG A 70 -0.68 -6.47 0.98
N PHE A 71 -0.72 -7.12 2.13
CA PHE A 71 -1.55 -8.32 2.30
C PHE A 71 -3.03 -8.01 2.19
N TRP A 72 -3.47 -6.93 2.84
CA TRP A 72 -4.85 -6.50 2.76
C TRP A 72 -5.25 -6.12 1.33
N LEU A 73 -4.44 -5.34 0.64
CA LEU A 73 -4.70 -4.94 -0.74
C LEU A 73 -4.89 -6.14 -1.67
N VAL A 74 -3.95 -7.09 -1.65
CA VAL A 74 -4.03 -8.27 -2.51
C VAL A 74 -5.22 -9.16 -2.16
N ARG A 75 -5.58 -9.27 -0.88
CA ARG A 75 -6.72 -10.05 -0.43
C ARG A 75 -8.06 -9.38 -0.79
N ASP A 76 -8.19 -8.09 -0.53
CA ASP A 76 -9.44 -7.35 -0.78
C ASP A 76 -9.77 -7.30 -2.29
N TYR A 77 -8.74 -7.28 -3.10
CA TYR A 77 -8.84 -7.25 -4.57
C TYR A 77 -8.33 -8.51 -5.25
N LYS A 78 -8.53 -9.68 -4.62
CA LYS A 78 -8.04 -10.99 -5.12
C LYS A 78 -8.50 -11.32 -6.55
N ASN A 79 -9.65 -10.81 -6.97
CA ASN A 79 -10.17 -11.03 -8.31
C ASN A 79 -9.55 -10.07 -9.36
N TYR A 80 -8.90 -9.01 -8.92
CA TYR A 80 -8.18 -8.06 -9.76
C TYR A 80 -6.72 -8.46 -9.95
N PHE A 81 -6.09 -8.95 -8.88
CA PHE A 81 -4.71 -9.40 -8.91
C PHE A 81 -4.61 -10.86 -9.40
N HIS A 82 -3.51 -11.15 -10.10
CA HIS A 82 -3.19 -12.52 -10.47
C HIS A 82 -2.98 -13.39 -9.20
N TRP A 83 -3.35 -14.66 -9.24
CA TRP A 83 -3.26 -15.57 -8.09
C TRP A 83 -1.87 -15.69 -7.46
N THR A 84 -0.80 -15.41 -8.22
CA THR A 84 0.58 -15.40 -7.72
C THR A 84 0.92 -14.18 -6.88
N ALA A 85 0.10 -13.13 -6.87
CA ALA A 85 0.38 -11.89 -6.14
C ALA A 85 0.52 -12.13 -4.63
N PHE A 86 -0.38 -12.93 -4.05
CA PHE A 86 -0.35 -13.23 -2.63
C PHE A 86 0.91 -14.01 -2.21
N PRO A 87 1.24 -15.17 -2.82
CA PRO A 87 2.48 -15.88 -2.51
C PRO A 87 3.74 -15.04 -2.79
N PHE A 88 3.74 -14.18 -3.80
CA PHE A 88 4.85 -13.27 -4.08
C PHE A 88 5.03 -12.25 -2.95
N VAL A 89 3.97 -11.62 -2.48
CA VAL A 89 4.03 -10.69 -1.33
C VAL A 89 4.55 -11.43 -0.10
N LEU A 90 4.01 -12.60 0.21
CA LEU A 90 4.44 -13.39 1.37
C LEU A 90 5.94 -13.74 1.28
N LEU A 91 6.39 -14.30 0.17
CA LEU A 91 7.79 -14.69 -0.03
C LEU A 91 8.73 -13.48 0.12
N THR A 92 8.42 -12.37 -0.56
CA THR A 92 9.26 -11.18 -0.48
C THR A 92 9.33 -10.62 0.94
N ARG A 93 8.23 -10.62 1.71
CA ARG A 93 8.25 -10.16 3.10
C ARG A 93 9.04 -11.09 4.01
N ILE A 94 8.94 -12.40 3.83
CA ILE A 94 9.76 -13.39 4.55
C ILE A 94 11.26 -13.19 4.26
N LEU A 95 11.65 -13.01 3.01
CA LEU A 95 13.04 -12.73 2.64
C LEU A 95 13.57 -11.47 3.34
N TRP A 96 12.75 -10.41 3.43
CA TRP A 96 13.13 -9.20 4.14
C TRP A 96 13.24 -9.38 5.66
N VAL A 97 12.46 -10.28 6.28
CA VAL A 97 12.64 -10.65 7.69
C VAL A 97 14.05 -11.20 7.94
N PHE A 98 14.55 -12.05 7.05
CA PHE A 98 15.91 -12.63 7.19
C PHE A 98 17.03 -11.59 6.94
N ARG A 99 16.79 -10.64 6.04
CA ARG A 99 17.78 -9.59 5.71
C ARG A 99 17.78 -8.44 6.71
N SER A 100 16.71 -8.22 7.45
CA SER A 100 16.54 -7.11 8.39
C SER A 100 17.00 -7.49 9.80
N LYS A 101 17.32 -6.47 10.62
CA LYS A 101 17.75 -6.62 12.02
C LYS A 101 16.94 -5.71 12.94
N GLY A 102 17.03 -5.96 14.24
CA GLY A 102 16.45 -5.09 15.28
C GLY A 102 14.95 -4.83 15.12
N GLU A 103 14.53 -3.60 15.31
CA GLU A 103 13.12 -3.18 15.27
C GLU A 103 12.49 -3.29 13.88
N VAL A 104 13.26 -3.11 12.81
CA VAL A 104 12.78 -3.30 11.43
C VAL A 104 12.37 -4.75 11.19
N ARG A 105 13.16 -5.72 11.66
CA ARG A 105 12.81 -7.15 11.58
C ARG A 105 11.51 -7.46 12.34
N LYS A 106 11.36 -6.91 13.55
CA LYS A 106 10.13 -7.07 14.35
C LYS A 106 8.92 -6.47 13.62
N ALA A 107 9.10 -5.32 12.99
CA ALA A 107 8.06 -4.66 12.20
C ALA A 107 7.61 -5.51 11.02
N PHE A 108 8.52 -6.15 10.27
CA PHE A 108 8.16 -7.11 9.22
C PHE A 108 7.34 -8.28 9.76
N ILE A 109 7.80 -8.92 10.85
CA ILE A 109 7.11 -10.07 11.46
C ILE A 109 5.70 -9.67 11.89
N ARG A 110 5.56 -8.54 12.59
CA ARG A 110 4.27 -8.03 13.03
C ARG A 110 3.37 -7.67 11.85
N GLY A 111 3.91 -6.99 10.84
CA GLY A 111 3.17 -6.64 9.62
C GLY A 111 2.69 -7.86 8.83
N ILE A 112 3.48 -8.95 8.77
CA ILE A 112 3.04 -10.22 8.18
C ILE A 112 1.91 -10.82 9.01
N LYS A 113 2.09 -10.92 10.35
CA LYS A 113 1.08 -11.50 11.25
C LYS A 113 -0.26 -10.78 11.13
N ASP A 114 -0.26 -9.45 11.27
CA ASP A 114 -1.48 -8.64 11.23
C ASP A 114 -2.07 -8.57 9.81
N GLY A 115 -1.22 -8.61 8.79
CA GLY A 115 -1.64 -8.69 7.39
C GLY A 115 -2.35 -10.00 7.04
N LEU A 116 -1.90 -11.12 7.61
CA LEU A 116 -2.53 -12.44 7.44
C LEU A 116 -3.81 -12.59 8.27
N ALA A 117 -3.84 -12.03 9.48
CA ALA A 117 -5.02 -12.10 10.36
C ALA A 117 -6.25 -11.40 9.78
N GLY A 118 -6.04 -10.36 9.00
CA GLY A 118 -7.12 -9.57 8.42
C GLY A 118 -7.39 -8.25 9.17
N ALA A 119 -8.17 -7.38 8.53
CA ALA A 119 -8.73 -6.19 9.14
C ALA A 119 -10.02 -6.54 9.86
#